data_5d5516132c4e7ed8b8701e4af2c2cd61
#
_entry.id   5d5516132c4e7ed8b8701e4af2c2cd61
#
_cell.length_a   1.000
_cell.length_b   1.000
_cell.length_c   1.000
_cell.angle_alpha   90.00
_cell.angle_beta   90.00
_cell.angle_gamma   90.00
#
_symmetry.space_group_name_H-M   'P 1'
#
loop_
_entity.id
_entity.type
_entity.pdbx_description
1 polymer ?
#
loop_
_entity_poly.entity_id
_entity_poly.type
_entity_poly.pdbx_seq_one_letter_code
_entity_poly.pdbx_strand_id
1 'polypeptide(L)'
;KTSCDVAGKRLSADTYSLAKSGSSLNKGETLKDTGLTLQAMGPDVIVIRHPSSGAARFLAELLPCGIVNGGDGWHAHPTQALLDCYSLRQAWDNRFAGRTLLILGDIAHSRVARSNMHLLTMLGVKVRLCAPRTLLPAGVDHWPVEIYTDLDKAVRDVDGVMCLRLQLERQQAGLLPDLAEYSRRFCLGTRQLALAAPEAKVLHPGPMNRGLEISNEIADAPASLVLNQVAAGVATRMAVLYLLATRNDGVRA
;
A
#
# COMPACT_ATOMS: atom_id res chain seq x y z
N LYS A 1 7.81 -4.03 -8.44
CA LYS A 1 9.04 -4.44 -9.13
C LYS A 1 9.56 -3.31 -10.01
N THR A 2 8.86 -2.94 -11.09
CA THR A 2 9.30 -1.91 -12.05
C THR A 2 9.70 -0.58 -11.40
N SER A 3 8.93 -0.06 -10.45
CA SER A 3 9.23 1.23 -9.79
C SER A 3 10.47 1.19 -8.89
N CYS A 4 10.82 0.05 -8.29
CA CYS A 4 12.09 -0.10 -7.56
C CYS A 4 13.27 -0.19 -8.53
N ASP A 5 13.09 -0.90 -9.64
CA ASP A 5 14.11 -0.99 -10.69
C ASP A 5 14.40 0.39 -11.31
N VAL A 6 13.35 1.15 -11.67
CA VAL A 6 13.49 2.52 -12.16
C VAL A 6 14.16 3.42 -11.12
N ALA A 7 13.78 3.30 -9.83
CA ALA A 7 14.37 4.07 -8.74
C ALA A 7 15.88 3.79 -8.58
N GLY A 8 16.28 2.50 -8.58
CA GLY A 8 17.69 2.12 -8.51
C GLY A 8 18.49 2.66 -9.70
N LYS A 9 18.01 2.49 -10.91
CA LYS A 9 18.67 2.99 -12.13
C LYS A 9 18.82 4.52 -12.13
N ARG A 10 17.84 5.27 -11.63
CA ARG A 10 17.94 6.73 -11.48
C ARG A 10 18.96 7.16 -10.43
N LEU A 11 19.32 6.27 -9.51
CA LEU A 11 20.40 6.47 -8.52
C LEU A 11 21.75 5.93 -9.02
N SER A 12 21.85 5.55 -10.29
CA SER A 12 23.04 4.92 -10.89
C SER A 12 23.42 3.59 -10.22
N ALA A 13 22.45 2.89 -9.63
CA ALA A 13 22.67 1.60 -9.02
C ALA A 13 22.44 0.46 -10.02
N ASP A 14 23.25 -0.59 -9.92
CA ASP A 14 22.99 -1.85 -10.61
C ASP A 14 21.81 -2.55 -9.95
N THR A 15 20.83 -2.95 -10.76
CA THR A 15 19.61 -3.60 -10.26
C THR A 15 19.43 -4.99 -10.86
N TYR A 16 19.25 -5.98 -9.98
CA TYR A 16 18.99 -7.36 -10.36
C TYR A 16 17.61 -7.79 -9.85
N SER A 17 16.82 -8.37 -10.75
CA SER A 17 15.48 -8.84 -10.41
C SER A 17 15.40 -10.36 -10.43
N LEU A 18 15.17 -10.97 -9.28
CA LEU A 18 14.91 -12.40 -9.17
C LEU A 18 13.41 -12.67 -9.33
N ALA A 19 13.06 -13.50 -10.30
CA ALA A 19 11.71 -13.99 -10.48
C ALA A 19 11.54 -15.34 -9.76
N LYS A 20 10.35 -15.55 -9.16
CA LYS A 20 10.01 -16.83 -8.52
C LYS A 20 10.02 -18.01 -9.49
N SER A 21 9.59 -17.78 -10.74
CA SER A 21 9.64 -18.77 -11.81
C SER A 21 11.05 -18.81 -12.39
N GLY A 22 11.81 -19.89 -12.14
CA GLY A 22 13.14 -20.13 -12.69
C GLY A 22 14.29 -19.95 -11.70
N SER A 23 14.04 -19.60 -10.45
CA SER A 23 15.08 -19.57 -9.41
C SER A 23 15.09 -20.85 -8.58
N SER A 24 16.21 -21.15 -7.93
CA SER A 24 16.38 -22.24 -6.95
C SER A 24 15.34 -22.20 -5.79
N LEU A 25 14.69 -21.06 -5.58
CA LEU A 25 13.54 -20.86 -4.66
C LEU A 25 12.39 -21.87 -4.85
N ASN A 26 12.23 -22.42 -6.07
CA ASN A 26 11.23 -23.45 -6.34
C ASN A 26 11.66 -24.86 -5.91
N LYS A 27 12.92 -25.03 -5.45
CA LYS A 27 13.48 -26.32 -5.04
C LYS A 27 13.40 -26.60 -3.54
N GLY A 28 12.57 -25.86 -2.79
CA GLY A 28 12.39 -26.04 -1.35
C GLY A 28 13.42 -25.29 -0.48
N GLU A 29 14.16 -24.35 -1.05
CA GLU A 29 15.09 -23.49 -0.33
C GLU A 29 14.36 -22.61 0.68
N THR A 30 14.90 -22.45 1.89
CA THR A 30 14.31 -21.61 2.93
C THR A 30 14.54 -20.13 2.63
N LEU A 31 13.70 -19.25 3.21
CA LEU A 31 13.90 -17.81 3.11
C LEU A 31 15.26 -17.37 3.67
N LYS A 32 15.74 -18.06 4.73
CA LYS A 32 17.05 -17.84 5.32
C LYS A 32 18.17 -18.11 4.32
N ASP A 33 18.17 -19.29 3.72
CA ASP A 33 19.22 -19.73 2.79
C ASP A 33 19.24 -18.84 1.54
N THR A 34 18.06 -18.48 1.03
CA THR A 34 17.94 -17.51 -0.06
C THR A 34 18.55 -16.16 0.32
N GLY A 35 18.24 -15.66 1.53
CA GLY A 35 18.80 -14.41 2.03
C GLY A 35 20.32 -14.43 2.13
N LEU A 36 20.88 -15.50 2.69
CA LEU A 36 22.34 -15.68 2.82
C LEU A 36 23.03 -15.80 1.46
N THR A 37 22.43 -16.55 0.52
CA THR A 37 22.94 -16.65 -0.85
C THR A 37 22.99 -15.30 -1.55
N LEU A 38 21.93 -14.49 -1.42
CA LEU A 38 21.92 -13.14 -1.96
C LEU A 38 22.95 -12.24 -1.28
N GLN A 39 23.07 -12.33 0.03
CA GLN A 39 24.05 -11.55 0.79
C GLN A 39 25.49 -11.84 0.36
N ALA A 40 25.80 -13.08 0.01
CA ALA A 40 27.13 -13.47 -0.51
C ALA A 40 27.49 -12.80 -1.84
N MET A 41 26.50 -12.26 -2.57
CA MET A 41 26.73 -11.46 -3.78
C MET A 41 27.03 -9.98 -3.49
N GLY A 42 27.03 -9.57 -2.21
CA GLY A 42 27.40 -8.23 -1.77
C GLY A 42 26.40 -7.10 -2.09
N PRO A 43 25.06 -7.30 -2.03
CA PRO A 43 24.13 -6.21 -2.29
C PRO A 43 24.16 -5.19 -1.16
N ASP A 44 23.97 -3.90 -1.49
CA ASP A 44 23.78 -2.84 -0.51
C ASP A 44 22.34 -2.85 0.04
N VAL A 45 21.37 -3.15 -0.82
CA VAL A 45 19.93 -3.18 -0.46
C VAL A 45 19.23 -4.35 -1.14
N ILE A 46 18.42 -5.08 -0.38
CA ILE A 46 17.50 -6.11 -0.90
C ILE A 46 16.05 -5.62 -0.74
N VAL A 47 15.31 -5.57 -1.85
CA VAL A 47 13.86 -5.31 -1.84
C VAL A 47 13.11 -6.64 -1.88
N ILE A 48 12.42 -6.98 -0.80
CA ILE A 48 11.67 -8.23 -0.71
C ILE A 48 10.15 -8.02 -0.76
N ARG A 49 9.45 -8.86 -1.53
CA ARG A 49 8.00 -9.06 -1.45
C ARG A 49 7.72 -10.53 -1.19
N HIS A 50 7.02 -10.82 -0.10
CA HIS A 50 6.81 -12.19 0.36
C HIS A 50 5.35 -12.45 0.75
N PRO A 51 4.81 -13.68 0.58
CA PRO A 51 3.47 -14.04 1.03
C PRO A 51 3.32 -14.13 2.55
N SER A 52 4.40 -14.41 3.28
CA SER A 52 4.37 -14.50 4.74
C SER A 52 4.62 -13.14 5.39
N SER A 53 3.79 -12.79 6.37
CA SER A 53 3.97 -11.61 7.22
C SER A 53 5.25 -11.73 8.04
N GLY A 54 6.00 -10.63 8.21
CA GLY A 54 7.25 -10.61 8.97
C GLY A 54 8.50 -11.02 8.18
N ALA A 55 8.37 -11.53 6.95
CA ALA A 55 9.51 -12.00 6.15
C ALA A 55 10.61 -10.94 5.95
N ALA A 56 10.23 -9.69 5.71
CA ALA A 56 11.20 -8.60 5.55
C ALA A 56 11.93 -8.30 6.87
N ARG A 57 11.23 -8.31 8.00
CA ARG A 57 11.83 -8.13 9.32
C ARG A 57 12.80 -9.27 9.66
N PHE A 58 12.39 -10.50 9.41
CA PHE A 58 13.26 -11.66 9.60
C PHE A 58 14.59 -11.54 8.85
N LEU A 59 14.55 -11.10 7.58
CA LEU A 59 15.78 -10.87 6.81
C LEU A 59 16.58 -9.67 7.33
N ALA A 60 15.94 -8.61 7.80
CA ALA A 60 16.61 -7.44 8.35
C ALA A 60 17.34 -7.72 9.68
N GLU A 61 16.86 -8.71 10.44
CA GLU A 61 17.53 -9.18 11.66
C GLU A 61 18.70 -10.15 11.35
N LEU A 62 18.68 -10.77 10.16
CA LEU A 62 19.66 -11.77 9.76
C LEU A 62 20.80 -11.22 8.90
N LEU A 63 20.52 -10.24 8.05
CA LEU A 63 21.44 -9.77 7.01
C LEU A 63 21.98 -8.36 7.31
N PRO A 64 23.26 -8.09 7.04
CA PRO A 64 23.86 -6.76 7.27
C PRO A 64 23.43 -5.71 6.23
N CYS A 65 22.94 -6.10 5.06
CA CYS A 65 22.50 -5.15 4.04
C CYS A 65 21.15 -4.49 4.37
N GLY A 66 20.83 -3.40 3.68
CA GLY A 66 19.52 -2.75 3.81
C GLY A 66 18.38 -3.63 3.31
N ILE A 67 17.31 -3.77 4.09
CA ILE A 67 16.12 -4.54 3.67
C ILE A 67 14.93 -3.61 3.50
N VAL A 68 14.34 -3.61 2.29
CA VAL A 68 13.11 -2.88 1.97
C VAL A 68 11.93 -3.85 1.89
N ASN A 69 10.92 -3.63 2.73
CA ASN A 69 9.66 -4.36 2.64
C ASN A 69 8.82 -3.85 1.45
N GLY A 70 8.82 -4.60 0.35
CA GLY A 70 7.99 -4.39 -0.84
C GLY A 70 6.56 -4.94 -0.71
N GLY A 71 6.19 -5.39 0.49
CA GLY A 71 4.89 -5.95 0.86
C GLY A 71 4.99 -7.40 1.34
N ASP A 72 4.65 -7.64 2.61
CA ASP A 72 4.68 -8.95 3.27
C ASP A 72 3.28 -9.39 3.71
N GLY A 73 2.83 -10.51 3.23
CA GLY A 73 1.52 -11.09 3.56
C GLY A 73 0.37 -10.10 3.50
N TRP A 74 -0.41 -10.04 4.56
CA TRP A 74 -1.45 -9.04 4.84
C TRP A 74 -0.99 -7.98 5.85
N HIS A 75 0.29 -8.02 6.25
CA HIS A 75 0.84 -7.23 7.34
C HIS A 75 1.18 -5.79 6.94
N ALA A 76 2.18 -5.60 6.06
CA ALA A 76 2.66 -4.25 5.76
C ALA A 76 3.12 -4.06 4.31
N HIS A 77 2.98 -2.82 3.84
CA HIS A 77 3.58 -2.30 2.61
C HIS A 77 4.05 -0.84 2.85
N PRO A 78 5.13 -0.65 3.62
CA PRO A 78 5.55 0.68 4.08
C PRO A 78 5.80 1.66 2.95
N THR A 79 6.47 1.22 1.88
CA THR A 79 6.76 2.09 0.73
C THR A 79 5.51 2.52 -0.04
N GLN A 80 4.39 1.78 0.08
CA GLN A 80 3.11 2.23 -0.45
C GLN A 80 2.52 3.34 0.41
N ALA A 81 2.48 3.18 1.73
CA ALA A 81 2.00 4.23 2.62
C ALA A 81 2.82 5.52 2.49
N LEU A 82 4.13 5.42 2.34
CA LEU A 82 5.00 6.58 2.13
C LEU A 82 4.67 7.33 0.82
N LEU A 83 4.47 6.61 -0.30
CA LEU A 83 4.11 7.28 -1.56
C LEU A 83 2.69 7.85 -1.54
N ASP A 84 1.75 7.19 -0.86
CA ASP A 84 0.38 7.68 -0.67
C ASP A 84 0.40 8.97 0.15
N CYS A 85 1.15 8.99 1.27
CA CYS A 85 1.38 10.19 2.07
C CYS A 85 2.08 11.30 1.28
N TYR A 86 3.09 10.97 0.47
CA TYR A 86 3.75 11.97 -0.36
C TYR A 86 2.79 12.60 -1.39
N SER A 87 1.92 11.80 -2.00
CA SER A 87 0.88 12.30 -2.92
C SER A 87 -0.12 13.21 -2.21
N LEU A 88 -0.57 12.81 -1.00
CA LEU A 88 -1.45 13.61 -0.16
C LEU A 88 -0.76 14.89 0.34
N ARG A 89 0.53 14.83 0.68
CA ARG A 89 1.31 15.99 1.07
C ARG A 89 1.28 17.08 0.02
N GLN A 90 1.45 16.70 -1.25
CA GLN A 90 1.38 17.64 -2.37
C GLN A 90 -0.05 18.18 -2.56
N ALA A 91 -1.07 17.32 -2.48
CA ALA A 91 -2.46 17.69 -2.69
C ALA A 91 -3.07 18.50 -1.53
N TRP A 92 -2.54 18.37 -0.32
CA TRP A 92 -3.00 19.02 0.90
C TRP A 92 -2.07 20.13 1.41
N ASP A 93 -1.13 20.60 0.59
CA ASP A 93 -0.14 21.64 0.95
C ASP A 93 0.57 21.35 2.29
N ASN A 94 0.97 20.10 2.49
CA ASN A 94 1.63 19.60 3.72
C ASN A 94 0.76 19.72 5.00
N ARG A 95 -0.56 19.86 4.88
CA ARG A 95 -1.49 20.01 6.01
C ARG A 95 -2.26 18.71 6.24
N PHE A 96 -1.75 17.84 7.11
CA PHE A 96 -2.36 16.55 7.47
C PHE A 96 -3.29 16.66 8.68
N ALA A 97 -2.87 17.40 9.72
CA ALA A 97 -3.60 17.47 10.96
C ALA A 97 -5.02 17.99 10.74
N GLY A 98 -6.00 17.28 11.28
CA GLY A 98 -7.42 17.61 11.17
C GLY A 98 -8.10 17.12 9.89
N ARG A 99 -7.34 16.65 8.89
CA ARG A 99 -7.90 16.02 7.69
C ARG A 99 -8.53 14.67 8.03
N THR A 100 -9.48 14.26 7.20
CA THR A 100 -10.13 12.94 7.30
C THR A 100 -9.93 12.18 6.00
N LEU A 101 -9.41 10.94 6.10
CA LEU A 101 -9.27 10.02 4.97
C LEU A 101 -10.15 8.78 5.18
N LEU A 102 -10.97 8.47 4.19
CA LEU A 102 -11.72 7.22 4.11
C LEU A 102 -10.87 6.16 3.38
N ILE A 103 -10.70 4.99 3.99
CA ILE A 103 -10.17 3.79 3.33
C ILE A 103 -11.36 2.86 3.07
N LEU A 104 -11.64 2.60 1.79
CA LEU A 104 -12.82 1.89 1.31
C LEU A 104 -12.44 0.56 0.67
N GLY A 105 -13.05 -0.53 1.07
CA GLY A 105 -12.96 -1.83 0.39
C GLY A 105 -12.46 -2.98 1.26
N ASP A 106 -11.65 -3.87 0.73
CA ASP A 106 -11.17 -5.07 1.44
C ASP A 106 -10.07 -4.71 2.46
N ILE A 107 -10.49 -4.32 3.66
CA ILE A 107 -9.59 -3.92 4.76
C ILE A 107 -8.87 -5.14 5.35
N ALA A 108 -9.58 -6.25 5.52
CA ALA A 108 -9.08 -7.45 6.20
C ALA A 108 -7.82 -8.02 5.51
N HIS A 109 -7.79 -8.04 4.18
CA HIS A 109 -6.71 -8.62 3.40
C HIS A 109 -5.72 -7.56 2.86
N SER A 110 -5.88 -6.29 3.26
CA SER A 110 -5.09 -5.18 2.73
C SER A 110 -3.94 -4.76 3.65
N ARG A 111 -2.73 -5.17 3.29
CA ARG A 111 -1.50 -4.61 3.89
C ARG A 111 -1.33 -3.11 3.62
N VAL A 112 -1.94 -2.59 2.55
CA VAL A 112 -1.93 -1.16 2.23
C VAL A 112 -2.78 -0.39 3.22
N ALA A 113 -3.99 -0.87 3.54
CA ALA A 113 -4.85 -0.27 4.56
C ALA A 113 -4.12 -0.17 5.91
N ARG A 114 -3.49 -1.26 6.37
CA ARG A 114 -2.75 -1.29 7.65
C ARG A 114 -1.61 -0.26 7.67
N SER A 115 -0.78 -0.23 6.64
CA SER A 115 0.36 0.70 6.60
C SER A 115 -0.09 2.16 6.51
N ASN A 116 -1.12 2.46 5.73
CA ASN A 116 -1.68 3.81 5.63
C ASN A 116 -2.34 4.25 6.93
N MET A 117 -3.12 3.37 7.56
CA MET A 117 -3.73 3.67 8.86
C MET A 117 -2.66 4.10 9.87
N HIS A 118 -1.59 3.32 10.04
CA HIS A 118 -0.51 3.67 10.98
C HIS A 118 0.14 5.01 10.64
N LEU A 119 0.55 5.21 9.39
CA LEU A 119 1.27 6.42 9.00
C LEU A 119 0.38 7.67 9.08
N LEU A 120 -0.86 7.59 8.61
CA LEU A 120 -1.78 8.72 8.58
C LEU A 120 -2.22 9.15 9.98
N THR A 121 -2.50 8.20 10.88
CA THR A 121 -2.84 8.54 12.28
C THR A 121 -1.66 9.19 13.00
N MET A 122 -0.41 8.75 12.75
CA MET A 122 0.79 9.43 13.27
C MET A 122 0.92 10.88 12.76
N LEU A 123 0.42 11.18 11.57
CA LEU A 123 0.41 12.52 10.98
C LEU A 123 -0.82 13.37 11.42
N GLY A 124 -1.66 12.85 12.30
CA GLY A 124 -2.84 13.55 12.81
C GLY A 124 -4.07 13.52 11.88
N VAL A 125 -4.07 12.62 10.89
CA VAL A 125 -5.23 12.40 10.02
C VAL A 125 -6.23 11.50 10.73
N LYS A 126 -7.51 11.86 10.70
CA LYS A 126 -8.61 10.98 11.11
C LYS A 126 -8.85 9.94 10.03
N VAL A 127 -8.73 8.67 10.37
CA VAL A 127 -8.95 7.59 9.42
C VAL A 127 -10.32 6.98 9.63
N ARG A 128 -11.11 6.89 8.56
CA ARG A 128 -12.34 6.11 8.50
C ARG A 128 -12.12 4.85 7.68
N LEU A 129 -12.69 3.73 8.12
CA LEU A 129 -12.70 2.48 7.38
C LEU A 129 -14.14 2.19 6.95
N CYS A 130 -14.36 1.84 5.67
CA CYS A 130 -15.67 1.42 5.19
C CYS A 130 -15.56 0.13 4.39
N ALA A 131 -16.29 -0.89 4.83
CA ALA A 131 -16.35 -2.20 4.19
C ALA A 131 -17.59 -2.98 4.64
N PRO A 132 -18.00 -4.05 3.91
CA PRO A 132 -18.85 -5.09 4.48
C PRO A 132 -18.22 -5.67 5.75
N ARG A 133 -19.01 -6.07 6.72
CA ARG A 133 -18.52 -6.67 7.98
C ARG A 133 -17.56 -7.83 7.76
N THR A 134 -17.78 -8.64 6.73
CA THR A 134 -16.94 -9.79 6.36
C THR A 134 -15.55 -9.39 5.85
N LEU A 135 -15.37 -8.15 5.43
CA LEU A 135 -14.09 -7.60 4.94
C LEU A 135 -13.43 -6.65 5.96
N LEU A 136 -13.94 -6.59 7.17
CA LEU A 136 -13.28 -5.94 8.31
C LEU A 136 -12.49 -6.98 9.11
N PRO A 137 -11.24 -6.69 9.52
CA PRO A 137 -10.46 -7.64 10.31
C PRO A 137 -11.03 -7.80 11.72
N ALA A 138 -10.83 -8.99 12.30
CA ALA A 138 -11.14 -9.21 13.72
C ALA A 138 -10.36 -8.20 14.59
N GLY A 139 -11.00 -7.66 15.61
CA GLY A 139 -10.40 -6.69 16.53
C GLY A 139 -10.21 -5.28 15.96
N VAL A 140 -10.77 -4.96 14.80
CA VAL A 140 -10.72 -3.62 14.20
C VAL A 140 -11.29 -2.53 15.12
N ASP A 141 -12.22 -2.89 16.01
CA ASP A 141 -12.83 -1.98 16.98
C ASP A 141 -11.82 -1.41 18.01
N HIS A 142 -10.64 -2.03 18.14
CA HIS A 142 -9.53 -1.54 18.98
C HIS A 142 -8.55 -0.63 18.24
N TRP A 143 -8.76 -0.39 16.95
CA TRP A 143 -7.90 0.49 16.16
C TRP A 143 -8.31 1.96 16.34
N PRO A 144 -7.37 2.91 16.23
CA PRO A 144 -7.67 4.34 16.37
C PRO A 144 -8.34 4.90 15.10
N VAL A 145 -9.48 4.34 14.71
CA VAL A 145 -10.19 4.63 13.47
C VAL A 145 -11.71 4.61 13.69
N GLU A 146 -12.45 5.29 12.83
CA GLU A 146 -13.91 5.19 12.77
C GLU A 146 -14.32 4.10 11.77
N ILE A 147 -15.32 3.28 12.10
CA ILE A 147 -15.74 2.11 11.30
C ILE A 147 -17.14 2.33 10.75
N TYR A 148 -17.30 2.10 9.46
CA TYR A 148 -18.55 2.22 8.73
C TYR A 148 -18.83 0.97 7.88
N THR A 149 -20.11 0.65 7.74
CA THR A 149 -20.63 -0.37 6.80
C THR A 149 -21.57 0.23 5.76
N ASP A 150 -21.70 1.56 5.77
CA ASP A 150 -22.52 2.36 4.86
C ASP A 150 -21.62 3.41 4.23
N LEU A 151 -21.45 3.34 2.91
CA LEU A 151 -20.55 4.21 2.16
C LEU A 151 -21.03 5.67 2.17
N ASP A 152 -22.34 5.90 2.04
CA ASP A 152 -22.89 7.26 1.99
C ASP A 152 -22.68 8.01 3.32
N LYS A 153 -22.64 7.27 4.44
CA LYS A 153 -22.29 7.86 5.75
C LYS A 153 -20.78 8.04 5.91
N ALA A 154 -20.00 7.06 5.47
CA ALA A 154 -18.55 7.06 5.63
C ALA A 154 -17.86 8.19 4.85
N VAL A 155 -18.37 8.51 3.65
CA VAL A 155 -17.75 9.45 2.72
C VAL A 155 -18.08 10.93 3.02
N ARG A 156 -19.04 11.22 3.91
CA ARG A 156 -19.43 12.60 4.21
C ARG A 156 -18.27 13.42 4.76
N ASP A 157 -18.05 14.56 4.11
CA ASP A 157 -17.09 15.58 4.53
C ASP A 157 -15.64 15.08 4.67
N VAL A 158 -15.27 13.95 4.04
CA VAL A 158 -13.88 13.46 4.04
C VAL A 158 -13.04 14.26 3.04
N ASP A 159 -11.78 14.51 3.39
CA ASP A 159 -10.80 15.20 2.53
C ASP A 159 -10.17 14.28 1.48
N GLY A 160 -10.33 12.97 1.64
CA GLY A 160 -9.85 12.01 0.67
C GLY A 160 -10.47 10.63 0.83
N VAL A 161 -10.48 9.87 -0.26
CA VAL A 161 -10.95 8.48 -0.31
C VAL A 161 -9.86 7.63 -0.95
N MET A 162 -9.42 6.61 -0.24
CA MET A 162 -8.54 5.56 -0.76
C MET A 162 -9.37 4.31 -1.05
N CYS A 163 -9.59 4.03 -2.33
CA CYS A 163 -10.24 2.78 -2.74
C CYS A 163 -9.23 1.65 -2.75
N LEU A 164 -9.59 0.52 -2.15
CA LEU A 164 -8.79 -0.70 -2.14
C LEU A 164 -9.30 -1.67 -3.19
N ARG A 165 -8.37 -2.29 -3.91
CA ARG A 165 -8.69 -3.37 -4.82
C ARG A 165 -9.31 -4.54 -4.05
N LEU A 166 -10.43 -5.05 -4.53
CA LEU A 166 -11.00 -6.30 -4.06
C LEU A 166 -10.11 -7.46 -4.54
N GLN A 167 -9.47 -8.16 -3.57
CA GLN A 167 -8.47 -9.20 -3.89
C GLN A 167 -9.15 -10.58 -4.01
N LEU A 168 -9.88 -10.79 -5.10
CA LEU A 168 -10.65 -12.02 -5.34
C LEU A 168 -9.78 -13.29 -5.28
N GLU A 169 -8.53 -13.17 -5.70
CA GLU A 169 -7.54 -14.26 -5.67
C GLU A 169 -7.09 -14.67 -4.26
N ARG A 170 -7.43 -13.88 -3.24
CA ARG A 170 -7.07 -14.11 -1.83
C ARG A 170 -8.26 -14.39 -0.94
N GLN A 171 -9.45 -14.20 -1.47
CA GLN A 171 -10.68 -14.42 -0.72
C GLN A 171 -11.02 -15.91 -0.71
N GLN A 172 -11.33 -16.42 0.47
CA GLN A 172 -12.03 -17.71 0.59
C GLN A 172 -13.47 -17.55 0.11
N ALA A 173 -14.03 -18.59 -0.49
CA ALA A 173 -15.43 -18.58 -0.90
C ALA A 173 -16.35 -18.22 0.29
N GLY A 174 -17.32 -17.32 0.05
CA GLY A 174 -18.33 -16.96 1.05
C GLY A 174 -18.14 -15.63 1.78
N LEU A 175 -17.06 -14.88 1.54
CA LEU A 175 -16.87 -13.55 2.16
C LEU A 175 -17.76 -12.46 1.54
N LEU A 176 -18.14 -12.62 0.28
CA LEU A 176 -19.08 -11.76 -0.42
C LEU A 176 -20.15 -12.61 -1.09
N PRO A 177 -21.43 -12.26 -0.97
CA PRO A 177 -22.51 -12.99 -1.61
C PRO A 177 -22.47 -12.84 -3.13
N ASP A 178 -22.20 -11.62 -3.64
CA ASP A 178 -22.14 -11.28 -5.06
C ASP A 178 -21.32 -10.01 -5.31
N LEU A 179 -20.55 -9.97 -6.40
CA LEU A 179 -19.77 -8.81 -6.81
C LEU A 179 -20.65 -7.64 -7.27
N ALA A 180 -21.81 -7.92 -7.86
CA ALA A 180 -22.75 -6.88 -8.27
C ALA A 180 -23.38 -6.19 -7.05
N GLU A 181 -23.67 -6.93 -5.97
CA GLU A 181 -24.13 -6.34 -4.72
C GLU A 181 -23.03 -5.50 -4.07
N TYR A 182 -21.79 -6.01 -4.05
CA TYR A 182 -20.65 -5.25 -3.55
C TYR A 182 -20.48 -3.92 -4.32
N SER A 183 -20.48 -3.97 -5.65
CA SER A 183 -20.34 -2.78 -6.49
C SER A 183 -21.45 -1.76 -6.21
N ARG A 184 -22.72 -2.19 -6.14
CA ARG A 184 -23.85 -1.29 -5.83
C ARG A 184 -23.70 -0.54 -4.50
N ARG A 185 -23.09 -1.19 -3.49
CA ARG A 185 -23.01 -0.66 -2.11
C ARG A 185 -21.69 0.03 -1.77
N PHE A 186 -20.58 -0.40 -2.40
CA PHE A 186 -19.22 0.00 -2.01
C PHE A 186 -18.37 0.52 -3.18
N CYS A 187 -18.93 0.68 -4.38
CA CYS A 187 -18.22 1.36 -5.47
C CYS A 187 -18.25 2.88 -5.25
N LEU A 188 -17.08 3.52 -5.28
CA LEU A 188 -16.98 4.98 -5.27
C LEU A 188 -17.40 5.53 -6.63
N GLY A 189 -18.57 6.12 -6.71
CA GLY A 189 -19.09 6.82 -7.89
C GLY A 189 -19.20 8.33 -7.68
N THR A 190 -19.66 9.05 -8.71
CA THR A 190 -19.83 10.51 -8.69
C THR A 190 -20.78 10.98 -7.59
N ARG A 191 -21.87 10.24 -7.36
CA ARG A 191 -22.83 10.54 -6.30
C ARG A 191 -22.18 10.48 -4.90
N GLN A 192 -21.37 9.47 -4.64
CA GLN A 192 -20.69 9.31 -3.36
C GLN A 192 -19.60 10.39 -3.18
N LEU A 193 -18.81 10.64 -4.22
CA LEU A 193 -17.76 11.67 -4.13
C LEU A 193 -18.35 13.06 -3.92
N ALA A 194 -19.54 13.34 -4.43
CA ALA A 194 -20.24 14.61 -4.19
C ALA A 194 -20.66 14.83 -2.71
N LEU A 195 -20.66 13.78 -1.88
CA LEU A 195 -20.90 13.88 -0.43
C LEU A 195 -19.63 14.18 0.38
N ALA A 196 -18.46 14.02 -0.23
CA ALA A 196 -17.17 14.35 0.38
C ALA A 196 -16.93 15.87 0.40
N ALA A 197 -15.84 16.30 1.02
CA ALA A 197 -15.42 17.69 0.96
C ALA A 197 -15.19 18.14 -0.51
N PRO A 198 -15.44 19.40 -0.88
CA PRO A 198 -15.37 19.87 -2.28
C PRO A 198 -14.04 19.57 -2.98
N GLU A 199 -12.93 19.61 -2.25
CA GLU A 199 -11.58 19.36 -2.75
C GLU A 199 -11.07 17.94 -2.44
N ALA A 200 -11.96 17.02 -2.11
CA ALA A 200 -11.59 15.65 -1.75
C ALA A 200 -10.79 14.96 -2.86
N LYS A 201 -9.74 14.26 -2.46
CA LYS A 201 -8.85 13.55 -3.37
C LYS A 201 -9.13 12.05 -3.35
N VAL A 202 -8.91 11.41 -4.49
CA VAL A 202 -9.12 9.96 -4.64
C VAL A 202 -7.79 9.26 -4.89
N LEU A 203 -7.53 8.22 -4.11
CA LEU A 203 -6.33 7.38 -4.19
C LEU A 203 -6.71 5.94 -4.50
N HIS A 204 -5.78 5.23 -5.15
CA HIS A 204 -5.89 3.79 -5.37
C HIS A 204 -4.49 3.18 -5.50
N PRO A 205 -4.13 2.15 -4.73
CA PRO A 205 -2.77 1.57 -4.77
C PRO A 205 -2.47 0.77 -6.05
N GLY A 206 -3.48 0.60 -6.92
CA GLY A 206 -3.40 -0.19 -8.16
C GLY A 206 -3.20 -1.71 -7.95
N PRO A 207 -3.51 -2.50 -8.98
CA PRO A 207 -4.33 -2.16 -10.15
C PRO A 207 -5.81 -1.96 -9.76
N MET A 208 -6.57 -1.14 -10.52
CA MET A 208 -7.98 -0.89 -10.27
C MET A 208 -8.87 -1.92 -10.97
N ASN A 209 -9.96 -2.34 -10.30
CA ASN A 209 -11.09 -3.03 -10.93
C ASN A 209 -12.18 -2.00 -11.19
N ARG A 210 -12.14 -1.35 -12.34
CA ARG A 210 -13.11 -0.32 -12.74
C ARG A 210 -14.53 -0.88 -12.77
N GLY A 211 -15.48 -0.14 -12.21
CA GLY A 211 -16.89 -0.57 -12.05
C GLY A 211 -17.13 -1.49 -10.86
N LEU A 212 -16.10 -1.87 -10.11
CA LEU A 212 -16.24 -2.71 -8.91
C LEU A 212 -16.02 -1.90 -7.62
N GLU A 213 -14.81 -1.38 -7.38
CA GLU A 213 -14.50 -0.54 -6.21
C GLU A 213 -14.46 0.95 -6.52
N ILE A 214 -14.29 1.31 -7.81
CA ILE A 214 -14.23 2.69 -8.28
C ILE A 214 -14.88 2.78 -9.67
N SER A 215 -15.69 3.79 -9.93
CA SER A 215 -16.30 3.99 -11.25
C SER A 215 -15.26 4.53 -12.25
N ASN A 216 -15.55 4.39 -13.55
CA ASN A 216 -14.68 4.90 -14.60
C ASN A 216 -14.50 6.42 -14.50
N GLU A 217 -15.61 7.14 -14.26
CA GLU A 217 -15.65 8.58 -14.17
C GLU A 217 -14.75 9.10 -13.04
N ILE A 218 -14.77 8.43 -11.88
CA ILE A 218 -13.96 8.83 -10.73
C ILE A 218 -12.50 8.44 -10.91
N ALA A 219 -12.20 7.30 -11.51
CA ALA A 219 -10.83 6.87 -11.79
C ALA A 219 -10.06 7.85 -12.66
N ASP A 220 -10.77 8.52 -13.58
CA ASP A 220 -10.21 9.47 -14.55
C ASP A 220 -10.52 10.96 -14.20
N ALA A 221 -11.17 11.22 -13.05
CA ALA A 221 -11.52 12.57 -12.61
C ALA A 221 -10.27 13.39 -12.19
N PRO A 222 -10.33 14.72 -12.22
CA PRO A 222 -9.27 15.61 -11.71
C PRO A 222 -8.95 15.40 -10.22
N ALA A 223 -9.90 14.86 -9.45
CA ALA A 223 -9.70 14.49 -8.05
C ALA A 223 -8.82 13.24 -7.86
N SER A 224 -8.62 12.45 -8.93
CA SER A 224 -7.85 11.20 -8.87
C SER A 224 -6.35 11.48 -8.83
N LEU A 225 -5.69 10.99 -7.77
CA LEU A 225 -4.24 11.06 -7.60
C LEU A 225 -3.52 9.79 -8.07
N VAL A 226 -4.19 8.87 -8.75
CA VAL A 226 -3.62 7.54 -9.08
C VAL A 226 -2.31 7.65 -9.88
N LEU A 227 -2.26 8.51 -10.89
CA LEU A 227 -1.03 8.73 -11.66
C LEU A 227 0.03 9.49 -10.86
N ASN A 228 -0.37 10.40 -9.99
CA ASN A 228 0.54 11.07 -9.04
C ASN A 228 1.16 10.05 -8.08
N GLN A 229 0.38 9.08 -7.56
CA GLN A 229 0.90 7.99 -6.73
C GLN A 229 1.94 7.14 -7.48
N VAL A 230 1.75 6.88 -8.78
CA VAL A 230 2.74 6.15 -9.60
C VAL A 230 4.05 6.93 -9.67
N ALA A 231 4.00 8.22 -9.96
CA ALA A 231 5.18 9.10 -10.03
C ALA A 231 5.85 9.23 -8.65
N ALA A 232 5.06 9.50 -7.61
CA ALA A 232 5.49 9.55 -6.20
C ALA A 232 6.18 8.25 -5.77
N GLY A 233 5.72 7.12 -6.30
CA GLY A 233 6.29 5.80 -6.02
C GLY A 233 7.75 5.64 -6.45
N VAL A 234 8.15 6.27 -7.54
CA VAL A 234 9.57 6.26 -7.96
C VAL A 234 10.40 7.13 -7.02
N ALA A 235 9.97 8.38 -6.77
CA ALA A 235 10.69 9.32 -5.90
C ALA A 235 10.84 8.78 -4.47
N THR A 236 9.77 8.26 -3.88
CA THR A 236 9.79 7.67 -2.54
C THR A 236 10.76 6.49 -2.45
N ARG A 237 10.77 5.62 -3.47
CA ARG A 237 11.68 4.47 -3.49
C ARG A 237 13.13 4.88 -3.70
N MET A 238 13.40 5.93 -4.49
CA MET A 238 14.74 6.54 -4.58
C MET A 238 15.21 7.00 -3.21
N ALA A 239 14.39 7.75 -2.47
CA ALA A 239 14.74 8.21 -1.13
C ALA A 239 15.02 7.05 -0.16
N VAL A 240 14.17 6.02 -0.15
CA VAL A 240 14.36 4.84 0.71
C VAL A 240 15.63 4.07 0.36
N LEU A 241 15.90 3.83 -0.92
CA LEU A 241 17.11 3.14 -1.38
C LEU A 241 18.36 3.95 -1.03
N TYR A 242 18.35 5.25 -1.28
CA TYR A 242 19.47 6.14 -0.95
C TYR A 242 19.79 6.11 0.54
N LEU A 243 18.78 6.31 1.40
CA LEU A 243 18.98 6.33 2.86
C LEU A 243 19.50 5.00 3.41
N LEU A 244 19.08 3.86 2.85
CA LEU A 244 19.55 2.55 3.29
C LEU A 244 20.94 2.21 2.77
N ALA A 245 21.28 2.59 1.54
CA ALA A 245 22.59 2.36 0.98
C ALA A 245 23.66 3.22 1.72
N THR A 246 23.41 4.52 1.91
CA THR A 246 24.36 5.43 2.57
C THR A 246 24.54 5.17 4.07
N ARG A 247 23.52 4.58 4.75
CA ARG A 247 23.65 4.19 6.15
C ARG A 247 24.69 3.08 6.36
N ASN A 248 24.88 2.22 5.38
CA ASN A 248 25.82 1.10 5.45
C ASN A 248 27.28 1.54 5.24
N ASP A 249 27.53 2.71 4.62
CA ASP A 249 28.88 3.22 4.41
C ASP A 249 29.58 3.60 5.74
N GLY A 250 28.82 3.98 6.77
CA GLY A 250 29.33 4.26 8.11
C GLY A 250 29.70 3.03 8.95
N VAL A 251 29.36 1.83 8.50
CA VAL A 251 29.63 0.55 9.20
C VAL A 251 30.76 -0.25 8.52
N ARG A 252 31.13 0.15 7.29
CA ARG A 252 32.19 -0.51 6.49
C ARG A 252 33.55 0.20 6.58
N ALA A 253 33.69 1.27 7.38
CA ALA A 253 34.92 2.01 7.60
C ALA A 253 35.70 1.53 8.85
#